data_f10535a6d160b0cb7cd20ef49202179a
#
_entry.id   f10535a6d160b0cb7cd20ef49202179a
#
_cell.length_a   1.000
_cell.length_b   1.000
_cell.length_c   1.000
_cell.angle_alpha   90.00
_cell.angle_beta   90.00
_cell.angle_gamma   90.00
#
_symmetry.space_group_name_H-M   'P 1'
#
loop_
_entity.id
_entity.type
_entity.pdbx_description
1 polymer ?
#
loop_
_entity_poly.entity_id
_entity_poly.type
_entity_poly.pdbx_seq_one_letter_code
_entity_poly.pdbx_strand_id
1 'polypeptide(L)'
;MKIKKLNADQVWDFENGFHWFSDPSRLNKILAHYELYKKIINIPGDVFEFGVFKGGSLIRFLTFRNMLESNTSRKIVGFDTFGEFPNVNVSNKND
;
A
#
# COMPACT_ATOMS: atom_id res chain seq x y z
N MET A 1 -4.58 -3.88 16.78
CA MET A 1 -4.44 -4.57 15.50
C MET A 1 -3.13 -5.30 15.41
N LYS A 2 -3.16 -6.45 14.81
CA LYS A 2 -1.95 -7.25 14.64
C LYS A 2 -1.84 -7.72 13.21
N ILE A 3 -0.61 -7.77 12.73
CA ILE A 3 -0.31 -8.33 11.43
C ILE A 3 0.80 -9.32 11.67
N LYS A 4 0.50 -10.58 11.58
CA LYS A 4 1.42 -11.66 11.92
C LYS A 4 1.90 -11.44 13.35
N LYS A 5 3.18 -11.19 13.56
CA LYS A 5 3.70 -10.93 14.87
C LYS A 5 3.80 -9.47 15.20
N LEU A 6 3.32 -8.62 14.32
CA LEU A 6 3.40 -7.20 14.54
C LEU A 6 2.21 -6.72 15.35
N ASN A 7 2.46 -5.74 16.18
CA ASN A 7 1.42 -5.22 17.04
C ASN A 7 1.37 -3.71 16.88
N ALA A 8 0.17 -3.19 16.74
CA ALA A 8 0.00 -1.76 16.43
C ALA A 8 0.50 -0.83 17.54
N ASP A 9 0.56 -1.30 18.77
CA ASP A 9 1.06 -0.44 19.83
C ASP A 9 2.58 -0.34 19.82
N GLN A 10 3.26 -1.01 18.90
CA GLN A 10 4.69 -0.88 18.72
C GLN A 10 5.03 0.00 17.52
N VAL A 11 4.10 0.84 17.11
CA VAL A 11 4.27 1.61 15.88
C VAL A 11 5.53 2.48 15.89
N TRP A 12 5.87 3.04 17.04
CA TRP A 12 7.06 3.89 17.10
C TRP A 12 8.34 3.08 16.93
N ASP A 13 8.34 1.84 17.41
CA ASP A 13 9.48 0.96 17.20
C ASP A 13 9.61 0.59 15.72
N PHE A 14 8.48 0.37 15.05
CA PHE A 14 8.52 0.05 13.64
C PHE A 14 9.05 1.23 12.83
N GLU A 15 8.61 2.42 13.14
CA GLU A 15 9.08 3.60 12.43
C GLU A 15 10.56 3.82 12.65
N ASN A 16 11.01 3.74 13.89
CA ASN A 16 12.43 3.91 14.19
C ASN A 16 13.26 2.82 13.53
N GLY A 17 12.77 1.57 13.58
CA GLY A 17 13.48 0.48 12.95
C GLY A 17 13.62 0.67 11.46
N PHE A 18 12.58 1.15 10.82
CA PHE A 18 12.65 1.42 9.39
C PHE A 18 13.75 2.44 9.08
N HIS A 19 13.77 3.55 9.83
CA HIS A 19 14.75 4.60 9.54
C HIS A 19 16.17 4.19 9.87
N TRP A 20 16.36 3.39 10.90
CA TRP A 20 17.71 3.03 11.32
C TRP A 20 18.29 1.87 10.51
N PHE A 21 17.45 0.94 10.09
CA PHE A 21 17.96 -0.32 9.55
C PHE A 21 17.64 -0.56 8.09
N SER A 22 16.71 0.20 7.50
CA SER A 22 16.34 -0.07 6.11
C SER A 22 17.36 0.47 5.13
N ASP A 23 17.50 -0.22 4.04
CA ASP A 23 18.29 0.26 2.94
C ASP A 23 17.64 1.50 2.35
N PRO A 24 18.41 2.50 1.92
CA PRO A 24 17.81 3.71 1.35
C PRO A 24 16.86 3.46 0.20
N SER A 25 17.01 2.36 -0.51
CA SER A 25 16.09 2.04 -1.61
C SER A 25 14.65 1.88 -1.13
N ARG A 26 14.46 1.55 0.14
CA ARG A 26 13.10 1.43 0.67
C ARG A 26 12.39 2.78 0.72
N LEU A 27 13.10 3.80 1.16
CA LEU A 27 12.52 5.14 1.19
C LEU A 27 12.36 5.68 -0.22
N ASN A 28 13.32 5.40 -1.09
CA ASN A 28 13.20 5.82 -2.49
C ASN A 28 11.95 5.25 -3.13
N LYS A 29 11.61 4.01 -2.83
CA LYS A 29 10.41 3.41 -3.39
C LYS A 29 9.16 4.11 -2.89
N ILE A 30 9.14 4.45 -1.61
CA ILE A 30 8.00 5.17 -1.04
C ILE A 30 7.84 6.53 -1.73
N LEU A 31 8.95 7.24 -1.90
CA LEU A 31 8.89 8.54 -2.54
C LEU A 31 8.51 8.45 -4.01
N ALA A 32 8.96 7.40 -4.70
CA ALA A 32 8.57 7.20 -6.08
C ALA A 32 7.07 6.99 -6.20
N HIS A 33 6.50 6.20 -5.31
CA HIS A 33 5.06 5.97 -5.30
C HIS A 33 4.30 7.27 -4.97
N TYR A 34 4.86 8.07 -4.10
CA TYR A 34 4.25 9.34 -3.74
C TYR A 34 4.22 10.27 -4.94
N GLU A 35 5.34 10.38 -5.66
CA GLU A 35 5.40 11.20 -6.86
C GLU A 35 4.44 10.68 -7.94
N LEU A 36 4.36 9.38 -8.07
CA LEU A 36 3.44 8.80 -9.02
C LEU A 36 1.99 9.14 -8.66
N TYR A 37 1.64 9.04 -7.38
CA TYR A 37 0.29 9.33 -6.96
C TYR A 37 -0.06 10.80 -7.21
N LYS A 38 0.88 11.69 -6.99
CA LYS A 38 0.62 13.12 -7.23
C LYS A 38 0.23 13.39 -8.69
N LYS A 39 0.72 12.57 -9.60
CA LYS A 39 0.42 12.78 -11.01
C LYS A 39 -1.00 12.45 -11.39
N ILE A 40 -1.70 11.68 -10.58
CA ILE A 40 -3.06 11.27 -10.93
C ILE A 40 -4.13 12.04 -10.18
N ILE A 41 -3.75 12.98 -9.34
CA ILE A 41 -4.74 13.66 -8.50
C ILE A 41 -5.84 14.33 -9.32
N ASN A 42 -5.47 14.91 -10.45
CA ASN A 42 -6.45 15.59 -11.29
C ASN A 42 -7.01 14.69 -12.39
N ILE A 43 -6.71 13.42 -12.35
CA ILE A 43 -7.18 12.47 -13.34
C ILE A 43 -8.26 11.63 -12.69
N PRO A 44 -9.50 11.64 -13.21
CA PRO A 44 -10.54 10.82 -12.59
C PRO A 44 -10.29 9.34 -12.83
N GLY A 45 -10.79 8.55 -11.90
CA GLY A 45 -10.68 7.10 -12.01
C GLY A 45 -10.12 6.48 -10.76
N ASP A 46 -10.11 5.17 -10.74
CA ASP A 46 -9.66 4.40 -9.60
C ASP A 46 -8.25 3.89 -9.86
N VAL A 47 -7.61 3.43 -8.79
CA VAL A 47 -6.28 2.87 -8.87
C VAL A 47 -6.38 1.36 -8.69
N PHE A 48 -5.80 0.62 -9.63
CA PHE A 48 -5.71 -0.83 -9.51
C PHE A 48 -4.25 -1.22 -9.40
N GLU A 49 -3.95 -2.08 -8.48
CA GLU A 49 -2.60 -2.58 -8.31
C GLU A 49 -2.61 -4.09 -8.43
N PHE A 50 -1.80 -4.61 -9.34
CA PHE A 50 -1.70 -6.05 -9.56
C PHE A 50 -0.44 -6.57 -8.88
N GLY A 51 -0.51 -7.80 -8.39
CA GLY A 51 0.65 -8.38 -7.74
C GLY A 51 0.89 -7.82 -6.36
N VAL A 52 -0.17 -7.58 -5.63
CA VAL A 52 -0.06 -7.05 -4.28
C VAL A 52 0.48 -8.13 -3.36
N PHE A 53 1.70 -7.97 -2.91
CA PHE A 53 2.30 -8.94 -2.04
C PHE A 53 2.34 -8.35 -0.63
N LYS A 54 1.62 -8.96 0.29
CA LYS A 54 1.50 -8.53 1.68
C LYS A 54 0.82 -7.17 1.85
N GLY A 55 0.41 -6.55 0.77
CA GLY A 55 -0.42 -5.36 0.86
C GLY A 55 0.29 -4.07 1.22
N GLY A 56 1.62 -4.08 1.28
CA GLY A 56 2.33 -2.89 1.70
C GLY A 56 2.13 -1.70 0.80
N SER A 57 2.28 -1.89 -0.50
CA SER A 57 2.10 -0.78 -1.42
C SER A 57 0.63 -0.40 -1.56
N LEU A 58 -0.28 -1.34 -1.41
CA LEU A 58 -1.70 -1.02 -1.42
C LEU A 58 -2.04 -0.08 -0.27
N ILE A 59 -1.57 -0.40 0.92
CA ILE A 59 -1.81 0.44 2.08
C ILE A 59 -1.16 1.80 1.89
N ARG A 60 0.01 1.84 1.26
CA ARG A 60 0.70 3.08 0.99
C ARG A 60 -0.12 3.98 0.08
N PHE A 61 -0.73 3.43 -0.97
CA PHE A 61 -1.56 4.23 -1.85
C PHE A 61 -2.84 4.70 -1.16
N LEU A 62 -3.41 3.88 -0.29
CA LEU A 62 -4.54 4.32 0.52
C LEU A 62 -4.15 5.50 1.40
N THR A 63 -2.96 5.46 1.96
CA THR A 63 -2.45 6.54 2.78
C THR A 63 -2.29 7.80 1.96
N PHE A 64 -1.71 7.69 0.76
CA PHE A 64 -1.53 8.85 -0.11
C PHE A 64 -2.87 9.44 -0.50
N ARG A 65 -3.86 8.60 -0.80
CA ARG A 65 -5.19 9.10 -1.10
C ARG A 65 -5.72 9.95 0.05
N ASN A 66 -5.58 9.44 1.27
CA ASN A 66 -6.09 10.16 2.43
C ASN A 66 -5.32 11.44 2.70
N MET A 67 -4.02 11.47 2.38
CA MET A 67 -3.21 12.65 2.58
C MET A 67 -3.44 13.71 1.53
N LEU A 68 -3.53 13.30 0.28
CA LEU A 68 -3.52 14.21 -0.85
C LEU A 68 -4.90 14.50 -1.43
N GLU A 69 -5.84 13.62 -1.18
CA GLU A 69 -7.21 13.80 -1.66
C GLU A 69 -8.15 13.61 -0.49
N SER A 70 -9.07 12.66 -0.57
CA SER A 70 -9.90 12.30 0.55
C SER A 70 -10.14 10.80 0.48
N ASN A 71 -10.61 10.25 1.59
CA ASN A 71 -10.80 8.80 1.63
C ASN A 71 -11.96 8.32 0.77
N THR A 72 -12.65 9.20 0.09
CA THR A 72 -13.72 8.82 -0.82
C THR A 72 -13.48 9.27 -2.25
N SER A 73 -12.29 9.83 -2.53
CA SER A 73 -12.02 10.40 -3.85
C SER A 73 -12.01 9.35 -4.95
N ARG A 74 -11.48 8.20 -4.66
CA ARG A 74 -11.37 7.11 -5.64
C ARG A 74 -11.18 5.82 -4.88
N LYS A 75 -11.39 4.71 -5.58
CA LYS A 75 -11.11 3.40 -4.99
C LYS A 75 -9.68 3.01 -5.30
N ILE A 76 -9.08 2.30 -4.37
CA ILE A 76 -7.78 1.71 -4.59
C ILE A 76 -7.95 0.22 -4.36
N VAL A 77 -7.73 -0.56 -5.41
CA VAL A 77 -8.06 -1.98 -5.42
C VAL A 77 -6.81 -2.78 -5.71
N GLY A 78 -6.55 -3.77 -4.92
CA GLY A 78 -5.40 -4.64 -5.12
C GLY A 78 -5.83 -6.02 -5.57
N PHE A 79 -5.05 -6.62 -6.45
CA PHE A 79 -5.25 -7.95 -6.93
C PHE A 79 -3.99 -8.76 -6.71
N ASP A 80 -4.16 -9.97 -6.14
CA ASP A 80 -3.03 -10.82 -5.90
C ASP A 80 -3.50 -12.27 -5.94
N THR A 81 -2.59 -13.17 -6.15
CA THR A 81 -2.92 -14.57 -6.13
C THR A 81 -2.68 -15.20 -4.78
N PHE A 82 -2.01 -14.49 -3.90
CA PHE A 82 -1.75 -14.96 -2.56
C PHE A 82 -1.13 -16.34 -2.53
N GLY A 83 -0.30 -16.61 -3.50
CA GLY A 83 0.48 -17.80 -3.52
C GLY A 83 -0.20 -19.03 -4.03
N GLU A 84 -1.48 -19.02 -4.16
CA GLU A 84 -2.15 -20.20 -4.59
C GLU A 84 -2.70 -19.99 -5.91
N PHE A 85 -1.94 -19.57 -6.83
CA PHE A 85 -2.52 -19.42 -8.12
C PHE A 85 -2.44 -20.67 -8.84
N PRO A 86 -3.10 -20.70 -9.88
CA PRO A 86 -3.99 -19.69 -10.42
C PRO A 86 -5.39 -19.86 -9.93
N ASN A 87 -5.58 -20.61 -8.93
CA ASN A 87 -6.90 -20.90 -8.50
C ASN A 87 -7.51 -19.86 -7.69
N VAL A 88 -6.72 -19.00 -7.16
CA VAL A 88 -7.25 -18.00 -6.26
C VAL A 88 -7.92 -16.94 -7.04
N ASN A 89 -9.13 -16.68 -6.71
CA ASN A 89 -9.84 -15.60 -7.35
C ASN A 89 -9.64 -14.38 -6.51
N VAL A 90 -8.61 -13.68 -6.81
CA VAL A 90 -8.21 -12.60 -5.97
C VAL A 90 -9.04 -11.39 -6.08
N SER A 91 -9.73 -11.23 -7.17
CA SER A 91 -10.54 -10.05 -7.33
C SER A 91 -11.62 -9.96 -6.31
N ASN A 92 -11.87 -11.01 -5.59
CA ASN A 92 -12.88 -10.98 -4.61
C ASN A 92 -12.39 -10.67 -3.26
N LYS A 93 -11.10 -10.66 -3.09
CA LYS A 93 -10.60 -10.63 -1.79
C LYS A 93 -10.47 -9.32 -1.20
N ASN A 94 -10.38 -8.42 -2.02
CA ASN A 94 -10.02 -7.14 -1.59
C ASN A 94 -11.06 -6.26 -1.50
N ASP A 95 -12.11 -6.78 -1.77
CA ASP A 95 -13.21 -5.92 -1.88
C ASP A 95 -13.60 -5.27 -0.66
#